data_9950efb13d1765c0ccabbe70382c3ec7
#
_entry.id   9950efb13d1765c0ccabbe70382c3ec7
#
_cell.length_a   1.000
_cell.length_b   1.000
_cell.length_c   1.000
_cell.angle_alpha   90.00
_cell.angle_beta   90.00
_cell.angle_gamma   90.00
#
_symmetry.space_group_name_H-M   'P 1'
#
loop_
_entity.id
_entity.type
_entity.pdbx_description
1 polymer ?
#
loop_
_entity_poly.entity_id
_entity_poly.type
_entity_poly.pdbx_seq_one_letter_code
_entity_poly.pdbx_strand_id
1 'polypeptide(L)'
;MPRVQFIDESELGPEERALIASAEQTGAPDPRVVRIMVRSAAGKAWVRCWNSVLYGGLLPHKLKEMCRIRISVAHRCGYCSTVRSHVARAEGLSEDLVHEVLNDLASPRLSARERAALEYADLFKAGDDPIDSDAVYERLRAHFSEEEIIELGMLCAQTVGVGRLVRSLNIISWEEACELNPALADQEH
;
A
#
# COMPACT_ATOMS: atom_id res chain seq x y z
N MET A 1 9.10 -19.08 5.55
CA MET A 1 7.73 -19.67 5.46
C MET A 1 6.74 -18.76 6.18
N PRO A 2 5.53 -18.56 5.67
CA PRO A 2 4.52 -17.74 6.34
C PRO A 2 4.15 -18.32 7.70
N ARG A 3 3.89 -17.43 8.66
CA ARG A 3 3.54 -17.83 10.05
C ARG A 3 2.07 -18.26 10.20
N VAL A 4 1.23 -17.93 9.24
CA VAL A 4 -0.15 -18.40 9.10
C VAL A 4 -0.26 -19.08 7.76
N GLN A 5 -0.81 -20.28 7.73
CA GLN A 5 -0.96 -21.05 6.49
C GLN A 5 -1.99 -20.40 5.55
N PHE A 6 -1.74 -20.48 4.25
CA PHE A 6 -2.74 -20.15 3.26
C PHE A 6 -3.97 -21.04 3.41
N ILE A 7 -5.15 -20.51 3.07
CA ILE A 7 -6.33 -21.36 3.00
C ILE A 7 -6.14 -22.43 1.92
N ASP A 8 -6.55 -23.65 2.21
CA ASP A 8 -6.50 -24.74 1.24
C ASP A 8 -7.56 -24.56 0.15
N GLU A 9 -7.27 -24.99 -1.07
CA GLU A 9 -8.21 -24.92 -2.20
C GLU A 9 -9.53 -25.63 -1.89
N SER A 10 -9.48 -26.73 -1.14
CA SER A 10 -10.66 -27.50 -0.72
C SER A 10 -11.54 -26.77 0.28
N GLU A 11 -11.00 -25.80 1.02
CA GLU A 11 -11.71 -25.00 2.01
C GLU A 11 -12.34 -23.72 1.42
N LEU A 12 -12.06 -23.41 0.14
CA LEU A 12 -12.56 -22.20 -0.51
C LEU A 12 -14.04 -22.31 -0.88
N GLY A 13 -14.87 -21.48 -0.25
CA GLY A 13 -16.23 -21.22 -0.71
C GLY A 13 -16.30 -20.23 -1.89
N PRO A 14 -17.50 -19.97 -2.42
CA PRO A 14 -17.69 -19.04 -3.52
C PRO A 14 -17.20 -17.61 -3.20
N GLU A 15 -17.39 -17.15 -1.96
CA GLU A 15 -16.97 -15.81 -1.50
C GLU A 15 -15.46 -15.68 -1.49
N GLU A 16 -14.76 -16.65 -0.91
CA GLU A 16 -13.30 -16.67 -0.82
C GLU A 16 -12.67 -16.69 -2.21
N ARG A 17 -13.19 -17.52 -3.11
CA ARG A 17 -12.75 -17.58 -4.52
C ARG A 17 -12.94 -16.24 -5.23
N ALA A 18 -14.08 -15.57 -5.02
CA ALA A 18 -14.35 -14.28 -5.64
C ALA A 18 -13.38 -13.19 -5.15
N LEU A 19 -13.06 -13.16 -3.85
CA LEU A 19 -12.11 -12.20 -3.28
C LEU A 19 -10.67 -12.44 -3.79
N ILE A 20 -10.25 -13.69 -3.91
CA ILE A 20 -8.94 -14.06 -4.45
C ILE A 20 -8.86 -13.68 -5.93
N ALA A 21 -9.85 -14.05 -6.74
CA ALA A 21 -9.89 -13.72 -8.17
C ALA A 21 -9.93 -12.20 -8.42
N SER A 22 -10.66 -11.45 -7.59
CA SER A 22 -10.64 -9.98 -7.65
C SER A 22 -9.25 -9.41 -7.41
N ALA A 23 -8.50 -9.93 -6.44
CA ALA A 23 -7.14 -9.47 -6.16
C ALA A 23 -6.19 -9.75 -7.34
N GLU A 24 -6.31 -10.92 -7.99
CA GLU A 24 -5.50 -11.28 -9.16
C GLU A 24 -5.80 -10.39 -10.37
N GLN A 25 -7.06 -10.00 -10.57
CA GLN A 25 -7.49 -9.20 -11.72
C GLN A 25 -7.19 -7.71 -11.58
N THR A 26 -7.33 -7.15 -10.37
CA THR A 26 -7.31 -5.70 -10.18
C THR A 26 -5.95 -5.15 -9.80
N GLY A 27 -5.13 -5.86 -9.08
CA GLY A 27 -3.99 -5.15 -8.60
C GLY A 27 -2.74 -5.93 -8.33
N ALA A 28 -2.85 -6.94 -7.52
CA ALA A 28 -1.69 -7.71 -7.13
C ALA A 28 -1.70 -9.02 -7.91
N PRO A 29 -0.69 -9.28 -8.77
CA PRO A 29 -0.53 -10.59 -9.38
C PRO A 29 -0.28 -11.69 -8.35
N ASP A 30 -0.15 -11.34 -7.09
CA ASP A 30 0.14 -12.23 -5.99
C ASP A 30 -0.96 -12.16 -4.92
N PRO A 31 -1.91 -13.11 -4.90
CA PRO A 31 -3.03 -13.11 -3.97
C PRO A 31 -2.69 -13.68 -2.58
N ARG A 32 -1.42 -13.95 -2.26
CA ARG A 32 -1.02 -14.64 -1.01
C ARG A 32 -1.56 -13.97 0.25
N VAL A 33 -1.56 -12.63 0.33
CA VAL A 33 -2.16 -11.92 1.47
C VAL A 33 -3.65 -12.20 1.56
N VAL A 34 -4.37 -12.12 0.43
CA VAL A 34 -5.81 -12.37 0.40
C VAL A 34 -6.12 -13.80 0.83
N ARG A 35 -5.32 -14.79 0.39
CA ARG A 35 -5.46 -16.21 0.78
C ARG A 35 -5.29 -16.46 2.29
N ILE A 36 -4.60 -15.58 3.00
CA ILE A 36 -4.54 -15.62 4.46
C ILE A 36 -5.73 -14.88 5.08
N MET A 37 -6.05 -13.68 4.58
CA MET A 37 -7.10 -12.85 5.15
C MET A 37 -8.49 -13.49 5.06
N VAL A 38 -8.79 -14.19 3.97
CA VAL A 38 -10.11 -14.85 3.78
C VAL A 38 -10.37 -15.99 4.79
N ARG A 39 -9.38 -16.42 5.57
CA ARG A 39 -9.56 -17.41 6.64
C ARG A 39 -10.49 -16.90 7.76
N SER A 40 -10.73 -15.59 7.85
CA SER A 40 -11.57 -15.03 8.91
C SER A 40 -12.59 -14.02 8.36
N ALA A 41 -13.72 -13.88 9.06
CA ALA A 41 -14.72 -12.87 8.72
C ALA A 41 -14.13 -11.44 8.76
N ALA A 42 -13.28 -11.14 9.74
CA ALA A 42 -12.60 -9.86 9.87
C ALA A 42 -11.64 -9.61 8.70
N GLY A 43 -10.87 -10.63 8.30
CA GLY A 43 -9.98 -10.53 7.14
C GLY A 43 -10.75 -10.33 5.83
N LYS A 44 -11.87 -11.03 5.62
CA LYS A 44 -12.75 -10.80 4.46
C LYS A 44 -13.34 -9.38 4.44
N ALA A 45 -13.77 -8.87 5.57
CA ALA A 45 -14.26 -7.49 5.69
C ALA A 45 -13.16 -6.49 5.33
N TRP A 46 -11.94 -6.72 5.82
CA TRP A 46 -10.81 -5.88 5.45
C TRP A 46 -10.50 -5.95 3.94
N VAL A 47 -10.49 -7.11 3.31
CA VAL A 47 -10.23 -7.22 1.86
C VAL A 47 -11.23 -6.39 1.06
N ARG A 48 -12.51 -6.40 1.42
CA ARG A 48 -13.52 -5.56 0.77
C ARG A 48 -13.27 -4.06 0.98
N CYS A 49 -12.94 -3.67 2.22
CA CYS A 49 -12.60 -2.29 2.55
C CYS A 49 -11.35 -1.83 1.79
N TRP A 50 -10.31 -2.66 1.75
CA TRP A 50 -9.08 -2.40 0.99
C TRP A 50 -9.35 -2.21 -0.49
N ASN A 51 -10.14 -3.09 -1.10
CA ASN A 51 -10.52 -2.95 -2.50
C ASN A 51 -11.27 -1.65 -2.78
N SER A 52 -12.19 -1.25 -1.89
CA SER A 52 -12.93 0.01 -2.00
C SER A 52 -12.00 1.23 -1.90
N VAL A 53 -11.04 1.23 -0.98
CA VAL A 53 -10.12 2.36 -0.77
C VAL A 53 -9.05 2.40 -1.85
N LEU A 54 -8.44 1.28 -2.22
CA LEU A 54 -7.31 1.26 -3.15
C LEU A 54 -7.73 1.38 -4.61
N TYR A 55 -8.78 0.67 -5.02
CA TYR A 55 -9.21 0.60 -6.43
C TYR A 55 -10.46 1.44 -6.74
N GLY A 56 -11.23 1.83 -5.73
CA GLY A 56 -12.37 2.76 -5.85
C GLY A 56 -12.01 4.19 -5.48
N GLY A 57 -13.02 5.03 -5.35
CA GLY A 57 -12.91 6.40 -4.84
C GLY A 57 -12.48 7.45 -5.86
N LEU A 58 -11.99 8.59 -5.34
CA LEU A 58 -11.75 9.82 -6.09
C LEU A 58 -10.28 9.99 -6.50
N LEU A 59 -9.35 9.47 -5.70
CA LEU A 59 -7.92 9.64 -5.93
C LEU A 59 -7.43 8.72 -7.07
N PRO A 60 -6.52 9.19 -7.94
CA PRO A 60 -5.88 8.34 -8.94
C PRO A 60 -5.21 7.13 -8.29
N HIS A 61 -5.40 5.96 -8.90
CA HIS A 61 -4.85 4.72 -8.36
C HIS A 61 -3.31 4.74 -8.28
N LYS A 62 -2.64 5.34 -9.27
CA LYS A 62 -1.18 5.55 -9.24
C LYS A 62 -0.74 6.30 -7.98
N LEU A 63 -1.43 7.37 -7.61
CA LEU A 63 -1.10 8.15 -6.41
C LEU A 63 -1.23 7.30 -5.13
N LYS A 64 -2.28 6.51 -5.04
CA LYS A 64 -2.49 5.59 -3.91
C LYS A 64 -1.39 4.55 -3.81
N GLU A 65 -0.97 3.97 -4.93
CA GLU A 65 0.14 3.02 -4.98
C GLU A 65 1.47 3.65 -4.56
N MET A 66 1.76 4.89 -4.97
CA MET A 66 2.94 5.61 -4.55
C MET A 66 3.00 5.75 -3.01
N CYS A 67 1.91 6.21 -2.39
CA CYS A 67 1.80 6.33 -0.92
C CYS A 67 1.94 4.95 -0.25
N ARG A 68 1.26 3.93 -0.77
CA ARG A 68 1.31 2.56 -0.25
C ARG A 68 2.73 1.99 -0.26
N ILE A 69 3.44 2.13 -1.38
CA ILE A 69 4.81 1.63 -1.53
C ILE A 69 5.73 2.35 -0.54
N ARG A 70 5.66 3.68 -0.45
CA ARG A 70 6.49 4.47 0.46
C ARG A 70 6.33 4.05 1.93
N ILE A 71 5.10 3.87 2.40
CA ILE A 71 4.81 3.37 3.75
C ILE A 71 5.31 1.93 3.91
N SER A 72 5.08 1.07 2.92
CA SER A 72 5.43 -0.35 2.99
C SER A 72 6.94 -0.57 3.12
N VAL A 73 7.74 0.20 2.38
CA VAL A 73 9.21 0.15 2.44
C VAL A 73 9.70 0.63 3.81
N ALA A 74 9.20 1.76 4.30
CA ALA A 74 9.56 2.26 5.63
C ALA A 74 9.25 1.26 6.76
N HIS A 75 8.20 0.46 6.60
CA HIS A 75 7.83 -0.59 7.55
C HIS A 75 8.56 -1.92 7.30
N ARG A 76 9.44 -2.00 6.30
CA ARG A 76 10.15 -3.23 5.91
C ARG A 76 9.21 -4.43 5.72
N CYS A 77 8.04 -4.19 5.11
CA CYS A 77 7.10 -5.25 4.76
C CYS A 77 7.53 -5.88 3.42
N GLY A 78 8.24 -7.00 3.44
CA GLY A 78 8.79 -7.63 2.24
C GLY A 78 7.73 -7.85 1.15
N TYR A 79 6.60 -8.47 1.49
CA TYR A 79 5.49 -8.65 0.54
C TYR A 79 4.97 -7.30 0.01
N CYS A 80 4.63 -6.37 0.90
CA CYS A 80 4.01 -5.10 0.50
C CYS A 80 4.96 -4.23 -0.35
N SER A 81 6.28 -4.35 -0.14
CA SER A 81 7.29 -3.57 -0.85
C SER A 81 7.57 -4.09 -2.26
N THR A 82 7.31 -5.37 -2.53
CA THR A 82 7.58 -6.01 -3.82
C THR A 82 6.38 -6.04 -4.76
N VAL A 83 5.16 -6.01 -4.23
CA VAL A 83 3.95 -6.05 -5.04
C VAL A 83 3.75 -4.73 -5.78
N ARG A 84 3.41 -4.81 -7.07
CA ARG A 84 3.09 -3.68 -7.95
C ARG A 84 1.74 -3.91 -8.62
N SER A 85 0.87 -2.92 -8.56
CA SER A 85 -0.42 -2.95 -9.26
C SER A 85 -0.25 -2.88 -10.77
N HIS A 86 -0.95 -3.74 -11.51
CA HIS A 86 -1.01 -3.66 -12.97
C HIS A 86 -1.63 -2.35 -13.45
N VAL A 87 -2.66 -1.85 -12.76
CA VAL A 87 -3.35 -0.61 -13.09
C VAL A 87 -2.40 0.58 -12.91
N ALA A 88 -1.71 0.67 -11.78
CA ALA A 88 -0.77 1.76 -11.55
C ALA A 88 0.40 1.74 -12.53
N ARG A 89 0.88 0.56 -12.93
CA ARG A 89 1.90 0.43 -13.99
C ARG A 89 1.38 0.95 -15.33
N ALA A 90 0.15 0.63 -15.69
CA ALA A 90 -0.48 1.17 -16.90
C ALA A 90 -0.67 2.70 -16.85
N GLU A 91 -0.84 3.27 -15.65
CA GLU A 91 -0.89 4.72 -15.39
C GLU A 91 0.51 5.37 -15.29
N GLY A 92 1.58 4.63 -15.58
CA GLY A 92 2.95 5.14 -15.64
C GLY A 92 3.76 5.02 -14.35
N LEU A 93 3.37 4.18 -13.40
CA LEU A 93 4.19 3.85 -12.23
C LEU A 93 5.32 2.89 -12.64
N SER A 94 6.44 3.45 -13.10
CA SER A 94 7.67 2.72 -13.39
C SER A 94 8.53 2.51 -12.15
N GLU A 95 9.47 1.56 -12.18
CA GLU A 95 10.43 1.37 -11.06
C GLU A 95 11.33 2.60 -10.87
N ASP A 96 11.67 3.34 -11.94
CA ASP A 96 12.40 4.61 -11.81
C ASP A 96 11.58 5.64 -11.02
N LEU A 97 10.26 5.74 -11.30
CA LEU A 97 9.40 6.63 -10.53
C LEU A 97 9.24 6.14 -9.08
N VAL A 98 9.18 4.84 -8.85
CA VAL A 98 9.17 4.27 -7.49
C VAL A 98 10.46 4.65 -6.75
N HIS A 99 11.62 4.59 -7.41
CA HIS A 99 12.88 5.02 -6.82
C HIS A 99 12.84 6.50 -6.39
N GLU A 100 12.29 7.39 -7.23
CA GLU A 100 12.12 8.81 -6.88
C GLU A 100 11.13 9.00 -5.72
N VAL A 101 9.99 8.31 -5.76
CA VAL A 101 9.01 8.31 -4.66
C VAL A 101 9.64 7.93 -3.32
N LEU A 102 10.62 7.03 -3.32
CA LEU A 102 11.29 6.60 -2.10
C LEU A 102 12.40 7.56 -1.65
N ASN A 103 13.13 8.18 -2.59
CA ASN A 103 14.41 8.84 -2.29
C ASN A 103 14.43 10.34 -2.58
N ASP A 104 13.57 10.86 -3.47
CA ASP A 104 13.62 12.25 -3.93
C ASP A 104 12.23 12.85 -4.15
N LEU A 105 11.63 13.36 -3.07
CA LEU A 105 10.35 14.08 -3.18
C LEU A 105 10.46 15.43 -3.90
N ALA A 106 11.67 15.95 -4.16
CA ALA A 106 11.88 17.17 -4.92
C ALA A 106 11.93 16.93 -6.44
N SER A 107 11.92 15.66 -6.88
CA SER A 107 11.95 15.30 -8.31
C SER A 107 10.92 16.09 -9.12
N PRO A 108 11.31 16.65 -10.29
CA PRO A 108 10.40 17.35 -11.19
C PRO A 108 9.34 16.43 -11.83
N ARG A 109 9.49 15.12 -11.71
CA ARG A 109 8.49 14.13 -12.18
C ARG A 109 7.30 14.01 -11.24
N LEU A 110 7.42 14.48 -9.99
CA LEU A 110 6.35 14.52 -9.01
C LEU A 110 5.62 15.86 -9.07
N SER A 111 4.33 15.84 -9.32
CA SER A 111 3.47 17.02 -9.19
C SER A 111 3.40 17.52 -7.75
N ALA A 112 3.02 18.79 -7.54
CA ALA A 112 2.82 19.34 -6.20
C ALA A 112 1.77 18.53 -5.41
N ARG A 113 0.72 18.05 -6.09
CA ARG A 113 -0.33 17.21 -5.51
C ARG A 113 0.22 15.84 -5.05
N GLU A 114 1.01 15.17 -5.89
CA GLU A 114 1.64 13.89 -5.54
C GLU A 114 2.60 14.05 -4.36
N ARG A 115 3.39 15.11 -4.37
CA ARG A 115 4.30 15.44 -3.27
C ARG A 115 3.58 15.65 -1.96
N ALA A 116 2.50 16.45 -1.93
CA ALA A 116 1.71 16.68 -0.73
C ALA A 116 1.12 15.37 -0.16
N ALA A 117 0.67 14.45 -1.02
CA ALA A 117 0.18 13.15 -0.57
C ALA A 117 1.30 12.27 0.01
N LEU A 118 2.50 12.28 -0.59
CA LEU A 118 3.65 11.52 -0.11
C LEU A 118 4.19 12.08 1.22
N GLU A 119 4.24 13.40 1.37
CA GLU A 119 4.58 14.06 2.64
C GLU A 119 3.57 13.69 3.75
N TYR A 120 2.27 13.65 3.43
CA TYR A 120 1.25 13.20 4.38
C TYR A 120 1.41 11.71 4.73
N ALA A 121 1.71 10.86 3.75
CA ALA A 121 2.00 9.45 4.00
C ALA A 121 3.22 9.26 4.93
N ASP A 122 4.22 10.16 4.87
CA ASP A 122 5.38 10.13 5.77
C ASP A 122 4.99 10.37 7.23
N LEU A 123 4.03 11.24 7.51
CA LEU A 123 3.54 11.48 8.87
C LEU A 123 2.90 10.23 9.48
N PHE A 124 2.24 9.40 8.69
CA PHE A 124 1.72 8.10 9.16
C PHE A 124 2.81 7.08 9.51
N LYS A 125 4.00 7.19 8.92
CA LYS A 125 5.11 6.27 9.21
C LYS A 125 5.76 6.55 10.56
N ALA A 126 5.95 7.82 10.88
CA ALA A 126 6.80 8.26 11.98
C ALA A 126 6.14 8.10 13.35
N GLY A 127 4.84 8.33 13.46
CA GLY A 127 4.08 8.04 14.68
C GLY A 127 4.06 9.15 15.73
N ASP A 128 5.00 10.11 15.68
CA ASP A 128 5.13 11.20 16.68
C ASP A 128 5.12 12.60 16.04
N ASP A 129 4.83 12.69 14.75
CA ASP A 129 4.83 13.95 14.02
C ASP A 129 3.51 14.72 14.18
N PRO A 130 3.51 16.03 13.90
CA PRO A 130 2.33 16.90 14.04
C PRO A 130 1.29 16.63 12.96
N ILE A 131 0.86 15.36 12.81
CA ILE A 131 -0.12 14.91 11.83
C ILE A 131 -1.47 15.63 12.00
N ASP A 132 -1.78 16.08 13.21
CA ASP A 132 -2.99 16.82 13.60
C ASP A 132 -2.82 18.34 13.51
N SER A 133 -1.70 18.85 12.99
CA SER A 133 -1.47 20.29 12.92
C SER A 133 -2.28 20.96 11.79
N ASP A 134 -2.72 22.18 12.04
CA ASP A 134 -3.41 23.01 11.03
C ASP A 134 -2.58 23.17 9.75
N ALA A 135 -1.26 23.33 9.88
CA ALA A 135 -0.35 23.48 8.74
C ALA A 135 -0.33 22.28 7.80
N VAL A 136 -0.49 21.06 8.32
CA VAL A 136 -0.63 19.84 7.49
C VAL A 136 -1.92 19.89 6.70
N TYR A 137 -3.04 20.21 7.36
CA TYR A 137 -4.34 20.25 6.70
C TYR A 137 -4.50 21.43 5.74
N GLU A 138 -3.88 22.57 5.99
CA GLU A 138 -3.82 23.68 5.03
C GLU A 138 -3.11 23.26 3.73
N ARG A 139 -1.96 22.55 3.84
CA ARG A 139 -1.26 22.03 2.67
C ARG A 139 -2.08 20.99 1.90
N LEU A 140 -2.78 20.09 2.61
CA LEU A 140 -3.66 19.11 1.96
C LEU A 140 -4.80 19.79 1.23
N ARG A 141 -5.49 20.75 1.85
CA ARG A 141 -6.60 21.50 1.24
C ARG A 141 -6.20 22.32 0.02
N ALA A 142 -4.91 22.68 -0.11
CA ALA A 142 -4.41 23.34 -1.32
C ALA A 142 -4.45 22.42 -2.56
N HIS A 143 -4.57 21.10 -2.36
CA HIS A 143 -4.46 20.11 -3.44
C HIS A 143 -5.59 19.08 -3.48
N PHE A 144 -6.35 18.92 -2.39
CA PHE A 144 -7.35 17.86 -2.20
C PHE A 144 -8.65 18.43 -1.64
N SER A 145 -9.78 17.84 -2.04
CA SER A 145 -11.06 18.06 -1.37
C SER A 145 -11.09 17.34 -0.01
N GLU A 146 -12.08 17.66 0.83
CA GLU A 146 -12.26 17.00 2.14
C GLU A 146 -12.49 15.49 1.97
N GLU A 147 -13.23 15.07 0.95
CA GLU A 147 -13.48 13.66 0.63
C GLU A 147 -12.18 12.94 0.21
N GLU A 148 -11.35 13.59 -0.59
CA GLU A 148 -10.05 13.06 -1.02
C GLU A 148 -9.06 12.96 0.15
N ILE A 149 -9.09 13.90 1.10
CA ILE A 149 -8.27 13.85 2.32
C ILE A 149 -8.67 12.65 3.18
N ILE A 150 -9.96 12.39 3.36
CA ILE A 150 -10.44 11.21 4.08
C ILE A 150 -10.01 9.92 3.37
N GLU A 151 -10.15 9.85 2.05
CA GLU A 151 -9.72 8.69 1.28
C GLU A 151 -8.22 8.43 1.40
N LEU A 152 -7.39 9.48 1.29
CA LEU A 152 -5.95 9.40 1.47
C LEU A 152 -5.57 8.95 2.89
N GLY A 153 -6.21 9.51 3.90
CA GLY A 153 -6.02 9.13 5.30
C GLY A 153 -6.37 7.67 5.56
N MET A 154 -7.50 7.20 5.02
CA MET A 154 -7.92 5.79 5.12
C MET A 154 -6.91 4.85 4.44
N LEU A 155 -6.39 5.22 3.28
CA LEU A 155 -5.34 4.47 2.60
C LEU A 155 -4.08 4.36 3.47
N CYS A 156 -3.60 5.48 3.99
CA CYS A 156 -2.39 5.52 4.82
C CYS A 156 -2.59 4.70 6.11
N ALA A 157 -3.70 4.90 6.82
CA ALA A 157 -4.01 4.18 8.06
C ALA A 157 -4.07 2.66 7.84
N GLN A 158 -4.74 2.20 6.78
CA GLN A 158 -4.80 0.78 6.45
C GLN A 158 -3.43 0.22 6.07
N THR A 159 -2.65 0.98 5.29
CA THR A 159 -1.30 0.56 4.89
C THR A 159 -0.39 0.41 6.11
N VAL A 160 -0.46 1.33 7.07
CA VAL A 160 0.31 1.24 8.32
C VAL A 160 -0.16 0.06 9.17
N GLY A 161 -1.45 0.01 9.51
CA GLY A 161 -1.98 -0.99 10.46
C GLY A 161 -1.89 -2.40 9.90
N VAL A 162 -2.49 -2.62 8.71
CA VAL A 162 -2.52 -3.94 8.09
C VAL A 162 -1.16 -4.31 7.48
N GLY A 163 -0.38 -3.34 7.00
CA GLY A 163 0.99 -3.58 6.54
C GLY A 163 1.88 -4.17 7.65
N ARG A 164 1.72 -3.72 8.91
CA ARG A 164 2.40 -4.32 10.06
C ARG A 164 1.94 -5.76 10.34
N LEU A 165 0.63 -6.02 10.21
CA LEU A 165 0.11 -7.39 10.29
C LEU A 165 0.72 -8.25 9.17
N VAL A 166 0.69 -7.80 7.91
CA VAL A 166 1.24 -8.54 6.76
C VAL A 166 2.74 -8.81 6.96
N ARG A 167 3.51 -7.82 7.43
CA ARG A 167 4.91 -8.02 7.81
C ARG A 167 5.06 -9.11 8.86
N SER A 168 4.21 -9.12 9.91
CA SER A 168 4.27 -10.13 10.97
C SER A 168 3.96 -11.53 10.47
N LEU A 169 3.22 -11.69 9.38
CA LEU A 169 2.90 -12.97 8.76
C LEU A 169 4.10 -13.58 8.01
N ASN A 170 5.12 -12.80 7.70
CA ASN A 170 6.34 -13.22 7.02
C ASN A 170 6.09 -14.00 5.71
N ILE A 171 5.22 -13.46 4.85
CA ILE A 171 4.87 -14.08 3.55
C ILE A 171 6.07 -14.00 2.59
N ILE A 172 6.74 -12.86 2.55
CA ILE A 172 8.07 -12.61 1.99
C ILE A 172 8.87 -11.91 3.08
N SER A 173 10.06 -12.43 3.44
CA SER A 173 10.92 -11.76 4.39
C SER A 173 11.52 -10.48 3.78
N TRP A 174 12.10 -9.61 4.62
CA TRP A 174 12.74 -8.40 4.09
C TRP A 174 13.99 -8.75 3.27
N GLU A 175 14.75 -9.72 3.71
CA GLU A 175 15.94 -10.23 3.02
C GLU A 175 15.57 -10.78 1.63
N GLU A 176 14.55 -11.63 1.55
CA GLU A 176 14.01 -12.14 0.28
C GLU A 176 13.50 -11.00 -0.63
N ALA A 177 12.87 -9.97 -0.07
CA ALA A 177 12.42 -8.81 -0.82
C ALA A 177 13.60 -8.01 -1.41
N CYS A 178 14.70 -7.85 -0.66
CA CYS A 178 15.93 -7.20 -1.15
C CYS A 178 16.62 -8.02 -2.26
N GLU A 179 16.55 -9.35 -2.20
CA GLU A 179 17.03 -10.20 -3.30
C GLU A 179 16.19 -10.02 -4.57
N LEU A 180 14.86 -9.90 -4.43
CA LEU A 180 13.93 -9.68 -5.54
C LEU A 180 14.03 -8.26 -6.13
N ASN A 181 14.34 -7.27 -5.29
CA ASN A 181 14.52 -5.88 -5.67
C ASN A 181 15.68 -5.27 -4.87
N PRO A 182 16.91 -5.28 -5.42
CA PRO A 182 18.11 -4.77 -4.72
C PRO A 182 18.02 -3.29 -4.29
N ALA A 183 17.21 -2.47 -4.96
CA ALA A 183 17.00 -1.08 -4.57
C ALA A 183 16.34 -0.91 -3.19
N LEU A 184 15.76 -1.98 -2.64
CA LEU A 184 15.20 -1.98 -1.28
C LEU A 184 16.31 -2.07 -0.21
N ALA A 185 17.46 -2.64 -0.54
CA ALA A 185 18.58 -2.78 0.40
C ALA A 185 19.17 -1.41 0.78
N ASP A 186 19.12 -0.45 -0.14
CA ASP A 186 19.63 0.92 0.08
C ASP A 186 18.70 1.77 0.98
N GLN A 187 17.54 1.24 1.37
CA GLN A 187 16.57 1.90 2.26
C GLN A 187 16.89 1.60 3.74
N GLU A 188 18.13 1.88 4.16
CA GLU A 188 18.52 1.82 5.58
C GLU A 188 18.04 3.10 6.30
N HIS A 189 17.29 2.89 7.38
CA HIS A 189 16.83 3.92 8.32
C HIS A 189 17.43 3.71 9.70
#